data_c837e2092c81b91cbcdb77ec30300f8d
#
_entry.id   c837e2092c81b91cbcdb77ec30300f8d
#
_cell.length_a   1.000
_cell.length_b   1.000
_cell.length_c   1.000
_cell.angle_alpha   90.00
_cell.angle_beta   90.00
_cell.angle_gamma   90.00
#
_symmetry.space_group_name_H-M   'P 1'
#
loop_
_entity.id
_entity.type
_entity.pdbx_description
1 polymer ?
#
loop_
_entity_poly.entity_id
_entity_poly.type
_entity_poly.pdbx_seq_one_letter_code
_entity_poly.pdbx_strand_id
1 'polypeptide(L)'
;MTAAVAADRTPPPVALEPGDDAVALIRALSGDSAVVVIRPGRDSTALALARAAVAALALERAPMRINAVQPGDTTDDVAIAEAVGYLASAPAVTGQVIVLY
;
A
#
# COMPACT_ATOMS: atom_id res chain seq x y z
N MET A 1 -15.66 -23.14 12.04
CA MET A 1 -14.66 -22.47 12.68
C MET A 1 -13.48 -22.16 11.82
N THR A 2 -13.25 -22.90 10.86
CA THR A 2 -12.15 -22.64 9.96
C THR A 2 -12.37 -21.42 9.08
N ALA A 3 -13.61 -20.96 8.92
CA ALA A 3 -13.90 -19.79 8.11
C ALA A 3 -13.21 -18.53 8.66
N ALA A 4 -13.10 -18.42 9.98
CA ALA A 4 -12.43 -17.28 10.58
C ALA A 4 -10.93 -17.27 10.24
N VAL A 5 -10.31 -18.45 10.17
CA VAL A 5 -8.91 -18.55 9.80
C VAL A 5 -8.70 -18.14 8.35
N ALA A 6 -9.62 -18.53 7.47
CA ALA A 6 -9.51 -18.17 6.06
C ALA A 6 -9.64 -16.66 5.84
N ALA A 7 -10.43 -15.98 6.68
CA ALA A 7 -10.60 -14.54 6.57
C ALA A 7 -9.31 -13.76 6.93
N ASP A 8 -8.38 -14.39 7.66
CA ASP A 8 -7.16 -13.73 8.11
C ASP A 8 -6.02 -13.84 7.11
N ARG A 9 -6.30 -14.26 5.88
CA ARG A 9 -5.27 -14.41 4.87
C ARG A 9 -4.83 -13.11 4.22
N THR A 10 -5.50 -12.02 4.53
CA THR A 10 -5.08 -10.72 4.03
C THR A 10 -3.68 -10.43 4.55
N PRO A 11 -2.71 -10.18 3.68
CA PRO A 11 -1.35 -9.90 4.14
C PRO A 11 -1.32 -8.58 4.89
N PRO A 12 -0.40 -8.44 5.88
CA PRO A 12 -0.26 -7.19 6.58
C PRO A 12 0.23 -6.08 5.65
N PRO A 13 -0.10 -4.83 5.93
CA PRO A 13 0.42 -3.72 5.12
C PRO A 13 1.93 -3.60 5.26
N VAL A 14 2.56 -3.11 4.21
CA VAL A 14 4.01 -2.94 4.16
C VAL A 14 4.33 -1.45 4.34
N ALA A 15 5.12 -1.13 5.35
CA ALA A 15 5.51 0.26 5.59
C ALA A 15 6.64 0.66 4.66
N LEU A 16 6.46 1.79 3.98
CA LEU A 16 7.51 2.43 3.19
C LEU A 16 7.96 3.64 4.01
N GLU A 17 9.10 3.50 4.68
CA GLU A 17 9.65 4.57 5.50
C GLU A 17 10.31 5.63 4.64
N PRO A 18 10.49 6.87 5.13
CA PRO A 18 11.03 7.96 4.30
C PRO A 18 12.37 7.69 3.63
N GLY A 19 13.21 6.87 4.24
CA GLY A 19 14.53 6.54 3.68
C GLY A 19 14.54 5.35 2.74
N ASP A 20 13.43 4.65 2.58
CA ASP A 20 13.37 3.44 1.79
C ASP A 20 13.35 3.74 0.28
N ASP A 21 13.96 2.85 -0.49
CA ASP A 21 13.86 2.87 -1.94
C ASP A 21 12.50 2.28 -2.33
N ALA A 22 11.59 3.15 -2.79
CA ALA A 22 10.22 2.75 -3.10
C ALA A 22 10.17 1.70 -4.21
N VAL A 23 10.95 1.88 -5.26
CA VAL A 23 10.95 0.95 -6.40
C VAL A 23 11.44 -0.41 -5.96
N ALA A 24 12.57 -0.46 -5.25
CA ALA A 24 13.14 -1.73 -4.80
C ALA A 24 12.22 -2.46 -3.83
N LEU A 25 11.63 -1.72 -2.88
CA LEU A 25 10.74 -2.33 -1.90
C LEU A 25 9.49 -2.90 -2.55
N ILE A 26 8.83 -2.11 -3.42
CA ILE A 26 7.60 -2.55 -4.06
C ILE A 26 7.87 -3.70 -5.04
N ARG A 27 8.98 -3.64 -5.77
CA ARG A 27 9.32 -4.72 -6.71
C ARG A 27 9.62 -6.04 -6.00
N ALA A 28 10.03 -5.99 -4.75
CA ALA A 28 10.31 -7.18 -3.94
C ALA A 28 9.06 -7.81 -3.30
N LEU A 29 7.91 -7.16 -3.38
CA LEU A 29 6.67 -7.70 -2.81
C LEU A 29 6.22 -8.94 -3.58
N SER A 30 5.54 -9.86 -2.87
CA SER A 30 5.05 -11.09 -3.47
C SER A 30 3.62 -11.37 -3.00
N GLY A 31 2.98 -12.36 -3.63
CA GLY A 31 1.60 -12.71 -3.33
C GLY A 31 0.64 -12.16 -4.36
N ASP A 32 -0.66 -12.26 -4.06
CA ASP A 32 -1.71 -11.83 -4.98
C ASP A 32 -2.02 -10.34 -4.88
N SER A 33 -1.73 -9.75 -3.74
CA SER A 33 -1.97 -8.33 -3.51
C SER A 33 -1.11 -7.82 -2.36
N ALA A 34 -0.84 -6.52 -2.39
CA ALA A 34 -0.15 -5.85 -1.30
C ALA A 34 -0.68 -4.43 -1.15
N VAL A 35 -0.69 -3.93 0.07
CA VAL A 35 -0.99 -2.53 0.36
C VAL A 35 0.23 -1.93 1.04
N VAL A 36 0.72 -0.84 0.46
CA VAL A 36 1.89 -0.13 0.97
C VAL A 36 1.40 1.10 1.74
N VAL A 37 1.95 1.34 2.91
CA VAL A 37 1.69 2.56 3.67
C VAL A 37 2.89 3.48 3.47
N ILE A 38 2.68 4.57 2.72
CA ILE A 38 3.74 5.55 2.46
C ILE A 38 3.79 6.47 3.69
N ARG A 39 4.76 6.21 4.56
CA ARG A 39 4.86 6.95 5.82
C ARG A 39 5.27 8.40 5.56
N PRO A 40 4.78 9.35 6.37
CA PRO A 40 5.13 10.76 6.19
C PRO A 40 6.60 11.02 6.46
N GLY A 41 7.12 12.11 5.89
CA GLY A 41 8.51 12.51 6.08
C GLY A 41 9.31 12.66 4.81
N ARG A 42 8.77 12.28 3.65
CA ARG A 42 9.43 12.50 2.37
C ARG A 42 9.21 13.94 1.90
N ASP A 43 10.21 14.52 1.23
CA ASP A 43 9.98 15.79 0.56
C ASP A 43 9.03 15.59 -0.64
N SER A 44 8.60 16.69 -1.25
CA SER A 44 7.57 16.63 -2.29
C SER A 44 8.01 15.83 -3.52
N THR A 45 9.28 15.92 -3.90
CA THR A 45 9.80 15.16 -5.04
C THR A 45 9.87 13.69 -4.73
N ALA A 46 10.43 13.32 -3.58
CA ALA A 46 10.51 11.92 -3.15
C ALA A 46 9.12 11.31 -3.00
N LEU A 47 8.16 12.08 -2.51
CA LEU A 47 6.77 11.62 -2.38
C LEU A 47 6.14 11.37 -3.75
N ALA A 48 6.33 12.29 -4.69
CA ALA A 48 5.81 12.12 -6.05
C ALA A 48 6.39 10.87 -6.72
N LEU A 49 7.68 10.61 -6.52
CA LEU A 49 8.34 9.42 -7.05
C LEU A 49 7.79 8.14 -6.42
N ALA A 50 7.55 8.14 -5.10
CA ALA A 50 6.98 6.99 -4.42
C ALA A 50 5.57 6.69 -4.95
N ARG A 51 4.75 7.71 -5.13
CA ARG A 51 3.40 7.55 -5.67
C ARG A 51 3.44 7.02 -7.11
N ALA A 52 4.33 7.56 -7.93
CA ALA A 52 4.51 7.09 -9.30
C ALA A 52 4.97 5.64 -9.35
N ALA A 53 5.82 5.24 -8.40
CA ALA A 53 6.29 3.86 -8.32
C ALA A 53 5.14 2.89 -8.05
N VAL A 54 4.18 3.26 -7.20
CA VAL A 54 3.01 2.41 -6.94
C VAL A 54 2.24 2.15 -8.24
N ALA A 55 1.92 3.19 -8.98
CA ALA A 55 1.16 3.05 -10.22
C ALA A 55 1.92 2.26 -11.29
N ALA A 56 3.19 2.59 -11.48
CA ALA A 56 4.00 1.95 -12.52
C ALA A 56 4.25 0.46 -12.21
N LEU A 57 4.59 0.15 -10.97
CA LEU A 57 4.89 -1.23 -10.59
C LEU A 57 3.63 -2.08 -10.47
N ALA A 58 2.48 -1.47 -10.19
CA ALA A 58 1.22 -2.21 -10.26
C ALA A 58 0.95 -2.73 -11.67
N LEU A 59 1.27 -1.94 -12.69
CA LEU A 59 1.18 -2.41 -14.08
C LEU A 59 2.21 -3.49 -14.38
N GLU A 60 3.45 -3.28 -13.97
CA GLU A 60 4.53 -4.23 -14.20
C GLU A 60 4.24 -5.59 -13.58
N ARG A 61 3.64 -5.58 -12.38
CA ARG A 61 3.43 -6.78 -11.57
C ARG A 61 2.06 -7.41 -11.74
N ALA A 62 1.21 -6.87 -12.62
CA ALA A 62 -0.11 -7.46 -12.85
C ALA A 62 0.02 -8.95 -13.21
N PRO A 63 -0.88 -9.81 -12.74
CA PRO A 63 -2.16 -9.53 -12.09
C PRO A 63 -2.08 -9.27 -10.59
N MET A 64 -0.90 -9.25 -9.99
CA MET A 64 -0.76 -8.86 -8.60
C MET A 64 -1.27 -7.44 -8.42
N ARG A 65 -2.13 -7.22 -7.42
CA ARG A 65 -2.67 -5.88 -7.13
C ARG A 65 -1.76 -5.18 -6.11
N ILE A 66 -1.36 -3.97 -6.43
CA ILE A 66 -0.52 -3.16 -5.55
C ILE A 66 -1.18 -1.79 -5.41
N ASN A 67 -1.50 -1.43 -4.18
CA ASN A 67 -2.10 -0.15 -3.85
C ASN A 67 -1.37 0.47 -2.67
N ALA A 68 -1.63 1.74 -2.39
CA ALA A 68 -0.98 2.41 -1.29
C ALA A 68 -1.95 3.30 -0.52
N VAL A 69 -1.62 3.54 0.74
CA VAL A 69 -2.25 4.53 1.60
C VAL A 69 -1.17 5.54 1.96
N GLN A 70 -1.48 6.81 1.81
CA GLN A 70 -0.55 7.90 2.14
C GLN A 70 -1.14 8.71 3.29
N PRO A 71 -0.82 8.37 4.55
CA PRO A 71 -1.29 9.16 5.69
C PRO A 71 -0.49 10.44 5.84
N GLY A 72 -1.10 11.44 6.48
CA GLY A 72 -0.39 12.63 6.95
C GLY A 72 0.19 12.41 8.33
N ASP A 73 0.85 13.44 8.86
CA ASP A 73 1.52 13.36 10.16
C ASP A 73 0.56 13.11 11.32
N THR A 74 -0.68 13.56 11.18
CA THR A 74 -1.68 13.47 12.25
C THR A 74 -2.78 12.44 11.97
N THR A 75 -2.66 11.68 10.89
CA THR A 75 -3.64 10.63 10.57
C THR A 75 -3.55 9.54 11.64
N ASP A 76 -4.68 9.18 12.24
CA ASP A 76 -4.66 8.15 13.26
C ASP A 76 -4.60 6.74 12.69
N ASP A 77 -4.23 5.79 13.54
CA ASP A 77 -4.02 4.40 13.11
C ASP A 77 -5.32 3.72 12.66
N VAL A 78 -6.45 4.15 13.21
CA VAL A 78 -7.75 3.58 12.82
C VAL A 78 -8.07 3.95 11.38
N ALA A 79 -7.84 5.21 11.00
CA ALA A 79 -8.10 5.65 9.64
C ALA A 79 -7.18 4.93 8.64
N ILE A 80 -5.91 4.73 9.02
CA ILE A 80 -4.97 3.99 8.18
C ILE A 80 -5.45 2.54 8.01
N ALA A 81 -5.83 1.89 9.10
CA ALA A 81 -6.29 0.50 9.06
C ALA A 81 -7.54 0.34 8.21
N GLU A 82 -8.47 1.29 8.29
CA GLU A 82 -9.68 1.25 7.47
C GLU A 82 -9.37 1.37 5.99
N ALA A 83 -8.48 2.28 5.61
CA ALA A 83 -8.09 2.45 4.23
C ALA A 83 -7.35 1.21 3.69
N VAL A 84 -6.46 0.64 4.50
CA VAL A 84 -5.75 -0.59 4.15
C VAL A 84 -6.76 -1.73 3.93
N GLY A 85 -7.72 -1.88 4.84
CA GLY A 85 -8.73 -2.91 4.74
C GLY A 85 -9.59 -2.76 3.48
N TYR A 86 -9.97 -1.53 3.15
CA TYR A 86 -10.70 -1.27 1.92
C TYR A 86 -9.92 -1.74 0.68
N LEU A 87 -8.66 -1.33 0.58
CA LEU A 87 -7.85 -1.70 -0.57
C LEU A 87 -7.59 -3.21 -0.63
N ALA A 88 -7.35 -3.83 0.51
CA ALA A 88 -7.09 -5.27 0.56
C ALA A 88 -8.30 -6.07 0.08
N SER A 89 -9.51 -5.56 0.30
CA SER A 89 -10.74 -6.25 -0.06
C SER A 89 -11.38 -5.78 -1.36
N ALA A 90 -10.70 -4.93 -2.14
CA ALA A 90 -11.21 -4.39 -3.40
C ALA A 90 -10.53 -5.10 -4.59
N PRO A 91 -11.07 -6.23 -5.08
CA PRO A 91 -10.36 -7.05 -6.07
C PRO A 91 -10.17 -6.39 -7.43
N ALA A 92 -10.93 -5.35 -7.72
CA ALA A 92 -10.81 -4.65 -9.00
C ALA A 92 -9.92 -3.40 -8.94
N VAL A 93 -9.32 -3.13 -7.78
CA VAL A 93 -8.53 -1.90 -7.58
C VAL A 93 -7.05 -2.23 -7.55
N THR A 94 -6.27 -1.57 -8.38
CA THR A 94 -4.82 -1.68 -8.38
C THR A 94 -4.21 -0.37 -8.87
N GLY A 95 -3.01 -0.04 -8.40
CA GLY A 95 -2.29 1.15 -8.80
C GLY A 95 -2.81 2.43 -8.17
N GLN A 96 -3.61 2.34 -7.11
CA GLN A 96 -4.22 3.51 -6.49
C GLN A 96 -3.49 3.94 -5.24
N VAL A 97 -3.51 5.24 -4.96
CA VAL A 97 -2.99 5.81 -3.71
C VAL A 97 -4.13 6.58 -3.05
N ILE A 98 -4.50 6.15 -1.84
CA ILE A 98 -5.48 6.88 -1.03
C ILE A 98 -4.74 7.83 -0.11
N VAL A 99 -5.01 9.12 -0.27
CA VAL A 99 -4.40 10.15 0.58
C VAL A 99 -5.31 10.42 1.77
N LEU A 100 -4.76 10.33 2.98
CA LEU A 100 -5.47 10.62 4.22
C LEU A 100 -4.92 11.90 4.85
N TYR A 101 -5.79 12.64 5.51
CA TYR A 101 -5.42 13.91 6.14
C TYR A 101 -5.51 13.90 7.67
#